data_19e0a07fdc4d7bd9a73a6e7bf597ddb7
#
_entry.id   19e0a07fdc4d7bd9a73a6e7bf597ddb7
#
_cell.length_a   1.000
_cell.length_b   1.000
_cell.length_c   1.000
_cell.angle_alpha   90.00
_cell.angle_beta   90.00
_cell.angle_gamma   90.00
#
_symmetry.space_group_name_H-M   'P 1'
#
loop_
_entity.id
_entity.type
_entity.pdbx_description
1 polymer ?
#
loop_
_entity_poly.entity_id
_entity_poly.type
_entity_poly.pdbx_seq_one_letter_code
_entity_poly.pdbx_strand_id
1 'polypeptide(L)'
;AISDGYAVLYKASGQRKNIVVGVNAGHGTAGGSAVRTLCHPDGSPKSTGGSTAAGAATATAVSGGMTFYDGTPESEVTLKMAEILRDKLLLEGYDVLMIRDSSDVQLDNVARTVICNNVADCHISLHWDGDGLSYDKGCFYIAVPDAIKNMSPVADHWQQHDSLGASLVDGLRGQGAKIHGSGSMTIDLTQTSYSTVPSVDMELGNASSDHSDETLEMLANGLVNGVGAFFGY
;
A
#
# COMPACT_ATOMS: atom_id res chain seq x y z
N ALA A 1 2.67 14.28 14.56
CA ALA A 1 1.79 13.90 13.47
C ALA A 1 1.94 14.89 12.31
N ILE A 2 1.81 14.43 11.10
CA ILE A 2 1.79 15.24 9.89
C ILE A 2 0.42 15.03 9.24
N SER A 3 -0.44 16.05 9.29
CA SER A 3 -1.84 15.94 8.89
C SER A 3 -2.39 17.23 8.22
N ASP A 4 -1.50 18.04 7.63
CA ASP A 4 -1.87 19.30 6.99
C ASP A 4 -2.17 19.16 5.48
N GLY A 5 -2.02 17.93 4.94
CA GLY A 5 -2.31 17.60 3.55
C GLY A 5 -3.75 17.20 3.31
N TYR A 6 -4.04 16.81 2.07
CA TYR A 6 -5.35 16.31 1.64
C TYR A 6 -5.20 15.21 0.60
N ALA A 7 -6.18 14.31 0.56
CA ALA A 7 -6.33 13.32 -0.50
C ALA A 7 -7.30 13.84 -1.56
N VAL A 8 -7.21 13.30 -2.78
CA VAL A 8 -8.05 13.71 -3.91
C VAL A 8 -8.97 12.55 -4.33
N LEU A 9 -10.28 12.77 -4.31
CA LEU A 9 -11.27 11.80 -4.77
C LEU A 9 -11.60 12.03 -6.25
N TYR A 10 -11.23 11.06 -7.08
CA TYR A 10 -11.61 10.99 -8.49
C TYR A 10 -12.85 10.11 -8.64
N LYS A 11 -13.82 10.57 -9.41
CA LYS A 11 -15.06 9.83 -9.69
C LYS A 11 -15.03 9.27 -11.11
N ALA A 12 -15.39 8.02 -11.24
CA ALA A 12 -15.58 7.41 -12.55
C ALA A 12 -16.73 8.08 -13.31
N SER A 13 -16.55 8.26 -14.61
CA SER A 13 -17.55 8.90 -15.49
C SER A 13 -18.48 7.91 -16.20
N GLY A 14 -18.10 6.62 -16.23
CA GLY A 14 -18.84 5.55 -16.92
C GLY A 14 -19.82 4.81 -16.00
N GLN A 15 -19.99 3.51 -16.23
CA GLN A 15 -20.81 2.63 -15.38
C GLN A 15 -20.17 2.48 -13.99
N ARG A 16 -20.58 3.32 -13.07
CA ARG A 16 -20.01 3.39 -11.73
C ARG A 16 -20.42 2.18 -10.90
N LYS A 17 -19.42 1.56 -10.29
CA LYS A 17 -19.61 0.45 -9.33
C LYS A 17 -20.00 0.94 -7.93
N ASN A 18 -19.87 2.24 -7.66
CA ASN A 18 -20.07 2.87 -6.35
C ASN A 18 -19.16 2.25 -5.27
N ILE A 19 -17.95 1.90 -5.66
CA ILE A 19 -16.87 1.42 -4.80
C ILE A 19 -15.73 2.43 -4.91
N VAL A 20 -15.19 2.84 -3.78
CA VAL A 20 -14.05 3.75 -3.68
C VAL A 20 -12.80 2.97 -3.34
N VAL A 21 -11.83 2.94 -4.24
CA VAL A 21 -10.52 2.31 -4.01
C VAL A 21 -9.55 3.38 -3.52
N GLY A 22 -9.05 3.24 -2.29
CA GLY A 22 -7.97 4.08 -1.77
C GLY A 22 -6.62 3.63 -2.35
N VAL A 23 -5.99 4.47 -3.13
CA VAL A 23 -4.66 4.25 -3.72
C VAL A 23 -3.66 5.15 -3.03
N ASN A 24 -2.72 4.54 -2.32
CA ASN A 24 -1.72 5.22 -1.52
C ASN A 24 -0.32 5.00 -2.12
N ALA A 25 0.15 5.98 -2.89
CA ALA A 25 1.53 6.01 -3.34
C ALA A 25 2.46 6.12 -2.12
N GLY A 26 3.26 5.10 -1.85
CA GLY A 26 4.16 5.05 -0.70
C GLY A 26 5.15 6.21 -0.66
N HIS A 27 5.57 6.62 0.53
CA HIS A 27 6.53 7.70 0.75
C HIS A 27 6.04 9.10 0.33
N GLY A 28 6.94 10.02 -0.04
CA GLY A 28 6.59 11.34 -0.57
C GLY A 28 5.95 12.28 0.45
N THR A 29 6.50 12.34 1.68
CA THR A 29 6.16 13.35 2.69
C THR A 29 7.44 14.03 3.17
N ALA A 30 7.62 15.28 2.79
CA ALA A 30 8.78 16.07 3.21
C ALA A 30 8.83 16.18 4.75
N GLY A 31 9.99 15.91 5.33
CA GLY A 31 10.18 15.90 6.79
C GLY A 31 9.61 14.67 7.52
N GLY A 32 8.94 13.76 6.83
CA GLY A 32 8.28 12.59 7.43
C GLY A 32 9.23 11.69 8.22
N SER A 33 10.49 11.56 7.78
CA SER A 33 11.51 10.75 8.46
C SER A 33 11.96 11.30 9.80
N ALA A 34 11.77 12.60 10.04
CA ALA A 34 12.14 13.26 11.30
C ALA A 34 11.01 13.23 12.36
N VAL A 35 9.80 12.86 11.97
CA VAL A 35 8.63 12.81 12.85
C VAL A 35 8.34 11.35 13.23
N ARG A 36 7.87 11.14 14.47
CA ARG A 36 7.51 9.83 15.00
C ARG A 36 6.01 9.76 15.32
N THR A 37 5.38 8.63 15.01
CA THR A 37 3.99 8.32 15.35
C THR A 37 3.92 7.00 16.11
N LEU A 38 2.80 6.75 16.82
CA LEU A 38 2.57 5.46 17.45
C LEU A 38 2.49 4.36 16.38
N CYS A 39 3.10 3.22 16.67
CA CYS A 39 3.02 2.04 15.79
C CYS A 39 1.61 1.45 15.76
N HIS A 40 0.93 1.45 16.91
CA HIS A 40 -0.39 0.87 17.10
C HIS A 40 -1.33 1.86 17.81
N PRO A 41 -2.66 1.77 17.56
CA PRO A 41 -3.64 2.67 18.20
C PRO A 41 -3.67 2.57 19.72
N ASP A 42 -3.39 1.40 20.27
CA ASP A 42 -3.37 1.14 21.71
C ASP A 42 -2.01 1.48 22.39
N GLY A 43 -1.03 1.95 21.61
CA GLY A 43 0.31 2.27 22.08
C GLY A 43 1.22 1.05 22.33
N SER A 44 0.76 -0.17 22.03
CA SER A 44 1.59 -1.37 22.12
C SER A 44 2.76 -1.33 21.12
N PRO A 45 3.89 -2.02 21.42
CA PRO A 45 5.05 -2.01 20.56
C PRO A 45 4.91 -2.96 19.36
N LYS A 46 5.71 -2.72 18.32
CA LYS A 46 5.86 -3.61 17.16
C LYS A 46 6.17 -5.03 17.59
N SER A 47 5.45 -5.99 17.04
CA SER A 47 5.65 -7.43 17.25
C SER A 47 6.73 -8.03 16.36
N THR A 48 6.96 -7.44 15.17
CA THR A 48 8.01 -7.88 14.23
C THR A 48 8.91 -6.72 13.86
N GLY A 49 10.14 -7.04 13.40
CA GLY A 49 11.03 -6.08 12.77
C GLY A 49 10.61 -5.77 11.32
N GLY A 50 11.25 -4.76 10.76
CA GLY A 50 11.09 -4.25 9.41
C GLY A 50 11.89 -2.95 9.34
N SER A 51 11.40 -1.92 8.69
CA SER A 51 11.98 -0.57 8.76
C SER A 51 11.94 0.03 10.17
N THR A 52 11.03 -0.46 11.02
CA THR A 52 10.97 -0.17 12.47
C THR A 52 11.29 -1.46 13.24
N ALA A 53 12.18 -1.37 14.22
CA ALA A 53 12.59 -2.54 15.02
C ALA A 53 11.43 -3.12 15.84
N ALA A 54 11.45 -4.44 16.03
CA ALA A 54 10.56 -5.10 16.98
C ALA A 54 10.76 -4.51 18.38
N GLY A 55 9.68 -4.35 19.14
CA GLY A 55 9.68 -3.73 20.47
C GLY A 55 9.59 -2.20 20.46
N ALA A 56 9.63 -1.53 19.32
CA ALA A 56 9.47 -0.09 19.23
C ALA A 56 8.00 0.31 19.32
N ALA A 57 7.64 1.22 20.24
CA ALA A 57 6.29 1.76 20.37
C ALA A 57 5.99 2.87 19.34
N THR A 58 7.03 3.48 18.75
CA THR A 58 6.87 4.51 17.72
C THR A 58 7.65 4.16 16.47
N ALA A 59 7.12 4.56 15.31
CA ALA A 59 7.75 4.44 14.00
C ALA A 59 7.98 5.82 13.38
N THR A 60 8.83 5.88 12.37
CA THR A 60 8.93 7.03 11.47
C THR A 60 7.58 7.31 10.84
N ALA A 61 7.14 8.57 10.86
CA ALA A 61 5.83 8.98 10.37
C ALA A 61 5.62 8.62 8.90
N VAL A 62 6.62 8.92 8.06
CA VAL A 62 6.76 8.41 6.69
C VAL A 62 8.26 8.29 6.39
N SER A 63 8.72 7.12 5.99
CA SER A 63 10.11 6.94 5.55
C SER A 63 10.35 7.55 4.16
N GLY A 64 11.62 7.80 3.84
CA GLY A 64 12.01 8.30 2.50
C GLY A 64 11.86 7.28 1.38
N GLY A 65 11.74 6.01 1.74
CA GLY A 65 11.74 4.91 0.78
C GLY A 65 13.16 4.46 0.40
N MET A 66 13.22 3.41 -0.44
CA MET A 66 14.47 2.94 -1.01
C MET A 66 14.81 3.70 -2.31
N THR A 67 15.96 3.44 -2.88
CA THR A 67 16.38 3.92 -4.21
C THR A 67 16.64 2.71 -5.11
N PHE A 68 16.08 2.73 -6.31
CA PHE A 68 16.37 1.71 -7.33
C PHE A 68 17.84 1.76 -7.74
N TYR A 69 18.38 0.68 -8.29
CA TYR A 69 19.78 0.62 -8.67
C TYR A 69 20.17 1.58 -9.82
N ASP A 70 19.21 2.09 -10.56
CA ASP A 70 19.42 3.14 -11.56
C ASP A 70 19.43 4.57 -10.96
N GLY A 71 19.21 4.69 -9.64
CA GLY A 71 19.20 5.95 -8.92
C GLY A 71 17.81 6.58 -8.77
N THR A 72 16.75 5.97 -9.30
CA THR A 72 15.38 6.49 -9.19
C THR A 72 14.86 6.31 -7.76
N PRO A 73 14.33 7.36 -7.09
CA PRO A 73 13.70 7.23 -5.78
C PRO A 73 12.41 6.41 -5.85
N GLU A 74 12.17 5.55 -4.86
CA GLU A 74 10.93 4.77 -4.77
C GLU A 74 9.67 5.66 -4.80
N SER A 75 9.72 6.81 -4.13
CA SER A 75 8.59 7.75 -4.10
C SER A 75 8.14 8.27 -5.46
N GLU A 76 9.05 8.34 -6.44
CA GLU A 76 8.70 8.72 -7.82
C GLU A 76 7.99 7.58 -8.53
N VAL A 77 8.47 6.35 -8.38
CA VAL A 77 7.90 5.17 -9.02
C VAL A 77 6.54 4.83 -8.42
N THR A 78 6.38 4.93 -7.09
CA THR A 78 5.08 4.69 -6.43
C THR A 78 4.02 5.71 -6.86
N LEU A 79 4.39 6.98 -7.06
CA LEU A 79 3.46 7.99 -7.57
C LEU A 79 3.02 7.66 -9.00
N LYS A 80 3.96 7.38 -9.88
CA LYS A 80 3.68 7.02 -11.27
C LYS A 80 2.80 5.77 -11.35
N MET A 81 3.10 4.74 -10.55
CA MET A 81 2.30 3.53 -10.45
C MET A 81 0.87 3.82 -9.98
N ALA A 82 0.72 4.69 -8.97
CA ALA A 82 -0.58 5.10 -8.44
C ALA A 82 -1.42 5.85 -9.49
N GLU A 83 -0.80 6.71 -10.29
CA GLU A 83 -1.47 7.43 -11.38
C GLU A 83 -1.98 6.48 -12.47
N ILE A 84 -1.16 5.51 -12.89
CA ILE A 84 -1.56 4.49 -13.86
C ILE A 84 -2.71 3.63 -13.30
N LEU A 85 -2.59 3.19 -12.05
CA LEU A 85 -3.62 2.39 -11.38
C LEU A 85 -4.93 3.17 -11.25
N ARG A 86 -4.88 4.45 -10.84
CA ARG A 86 -6.04 5.34 -10.79
C ARG A 86 -6.78 5.37 -12.11
N ASP A 87 -6.06 5.64 -13.21
CA ASP A 87 -6.68 5.81 -14.52
C ASP A 87 -7.37 4.52 -14.98
N LYS A 88 -6.76 3.36 -14.73
CA LYS A 88 -7.36 2.06 -15.06
C LYS A 88 -8.58 1.73 -14.18
N LEU A 89 -8.53 2.00 -12.89
CA LEU A 89 -9.66 1.78 -11.99
C LEU A 89 -10.85 2.67 -12.36
N LEU A 90 -10.62 3.93 -12.73
CA LEU A 90 -11.66 4.84 -13.20
C LEU A 90 -12.32 4.32 -14.47
N LEU A 91 -11.56 3.77 -15.43
CA LEU A 91 -12.09 3.15 -16.64
C LEU A 91 -12.99 1.95 -16.33
N GLU A 92 -12.66 1.18 -15.30
CA GLU A 92 -13.46 0.03 -14.83
C GLU A 92 -14.68 0.44 -13.98
N GLY A 93 -14.89 1.73 -13.72
CA GLY A 93 -16.04 2.24 -13.00
C GLY A 93 -15.87 2.34 -11.47
N TYR A 94 -14.66 2.17 -10.95
CA TYR A 94 -14.34 2.47 -9.56
C TYR A 94 -14.07 3.97 -9.37
N ASP A 95 -14.54 4.54 -8.27
CA ASP A 95 -14.03 5.81 -7.81
C ASP A 95 -12.66 5.60 -7.14
N VAL A 96 -11.77 6.55 -7.23
CA VAL A 96 -10.40 6.40 -6.71
C VAL A 96 -10.06 7.55 -5.76
N LEU A 97 -9.70 7.20 -4.54
CA LEU A 97 -9.16 8.13 -3.55
C LEU A 97 -7.63 8.08 -3.64
N MET A 98 -7.03 9.06 -4.30
CA MET A 98 -5.59 9.24 -4.33
C MET A 98 -5.13 9.86 -3.02
N ILE A 99 -4.43 9.08 -2.18
CA ILE A 99 -3.93 9.56 -0.88
C ILE A 99 -2.76 10.53 -1.08
N ARG A 100 -1.93 10.26 -2.09
CA ARG A 100 -0.90 11.19 -2.56
C ARG A 100 -1.03 11.34 -4.07
N ASP A 101 -1.27 12.57 -4.50
CA ASP A 101 -1.54 12.93 -5.89
C ASP A 101 -0.49 13.93 -6.44
N SER A 102 0.66 13.99 -5.78
CA SER A 102 1.80 14.85 -6.14
C SER A 102 3.09 14.31 -5.52
N SER A 103 4.21 14.95 -5.83
CA SER A 103 5.53 14.58 -5.30
C SER A 103 5.62 14.63 -3.77
N ASP A 104 4.85 15.51 -3.15
CA ASP A 104 4.76 15.67 -1.70
C ASP A 104 3.30 15.76 -1.24
N VAL A 105 2.97 15.07 -0.15
CA VAL A 105 1.73 15.25 0.60
C VAL A 105 2.04 15.29 2.08
N GLN A 106 1.56 16.31 2.78
CA GLN A 106 1.78 16.47 4.22
C GLN A 106 0.80 15.62 5.03
N LEU A 107 0.89 14.28 4.84
CA LEU A 107 0.12 13.25 5.54
C LEU A 107 1.06 12.13 6.00
N ASP A 108 1.08 11.82 7.28
CA ASP A 108 1.77 10.64 7.80
C ASP A 108 0.97 9.35 7.55
N ASN A 109 1.59 8.19 7.80
CA ASN A 109 0.97 6.89 7.53
C ASN A 109 -0.32 6.67 8.33
N VAL A 110 -0.44 7.23 9.54
CA VAL A 110 -1.66 7.16 10.34
C VAL A 110 -2.76 8.02 9.71
N ALA A 111 -2.45 9.28 9.35
CA ALA A 111 -3.40 10.18 8.69
C ALA A 111 -3.90 9.60 7.36
N ARG A 112 -3.00 9.05 6.53
CA ARG A 112 -3.35 8.36 5.27
C ARG A 112 -4.33 7.21 5.51
N THR A 113 -4.08 6.40 6.53
CA THR A 113 -4.96 5.27 6.90
C THR A 113 -6.32 5.75 7.40
N VAL A 114 -6.37 6.76 8.26
CA VAL A 114 -7.62 7.33 8.78
C VAL A 114 -8.47 7.94 7.67
N ILE A 115 -7.86 8.60 6.69
CA ILE A 115 -8.58 9.11 5.51
C ILE A 115 -9.22 7.95 4.74
N CYS A 116 -8.49 6.86 4.48
CA CYS A 116 -9.06 5.67 3.83
C CYS A 116 -10.21 5.06 4.63
N ASN A 117 -10.06 4.92 5.96
CA ASN A 117 -11.12 4.41 6.84
C ASN A 117 -12.44 5.18 6.72
N ASN A 118 -12.39 6.49 6.41
CA ASN A 118 -13.56 7.34 6.36
C ASN A 118 -14.17 7.49 4.96
N VAL A 119 -13.41 7.19 3.90
CA VAL A 119 -13.81 7.54 2.52
C VAL A 119 -13.78 6.33 1.59
N ALA A 120 -12.88 5.38 1.80
CA ALA A 120 -12.65 4.29 0.87
C ALA A 120 -13.29 2.96 1.33
N ASP A 121 -13.56 2.08 0.38
CA ASP A 121 -14.03 0.70 0.63
C ASP A 121 -12.85 -0.29 0.77
N CYS A 122 -11.67 0.08 0.29
CA CYS A 122 -10.41 -0.60 0.56
C CYS A 122 -9.23 0.37 0.44
N HIS A 123 -8.07 -0.02 1.01
CA HIS A 123 -6.85 0.75 1.01
C HIS A 123 -5.68 -0.10 0.48
N ILE A 124 -5.08 0.35 -0.62
CA ILE A 124 -3.93 -0.31 -1.25
C ILE A 124 -2.76 0.66 -1.23
N SER A 125 -1.72 0.39 -0.46
CA SER A 125 -0.45 1.10 -0.59
C SER A 125 0.51 0.38 -1.52
N LEU A 126 1.27 1.16 -2.26
CA LEU A 126 2.16 0.71 -3.33
C LEU A 126 3.60 1.01 -2.92
N HIS A 127 4.43 -0.03 -2.93
CA HIS A 127 5.82 -0.01 -2.50
C HIS A 127 6.69 -0.93 -3.35
N TRP A 128 8.01 -0.79 -3.19
CA TRP A 128 9.05 -1.72 -3.62
C TRP A 128 9.99 -1.99 -2.44
N ASP A 129 10.27 -3.27 -2.18
CA ASP A 129 11.01 -3.71 -0.99
C ASP A 129 12.50 -3.29 -1.04
N GLY A 130 12.96 -2.68 0.03
CA GLY A 130 14.36 -2.30 0.23
C GLY A 130 15.21 -3.42 0.84
N ASP A 131 15.18 -4.63 0.27
CA ASP A 131 15.82 -5.85 0.81
C ASP A 131 17.33 -5.97 0.50
N GLY A 132 17.87 -5.09 -0.36
CA GLY A 132 19.28 -5.10 -0.76
C GLY A 132 19.69 -6.23 -1.71
N LEU A 133 18.74 -7.00 -2.26
CA LEU A 133 19.02 -8.08 -3.19
C LEU A 133 19.39 -7.52 -4.58
N SER A 134 20.33 -8.20 -5.25
CA SER A 134 20.81 -7.84 -6.59
C SER A 134 20.00 -8.48 -7.73
N TYR A 135 18.86 -9.06 -7.43
CA TYR A 135 17.94 -9.66 -8.39
C TYR A 135 16.49 -9.28 -8.04
N ASP A 136 15.62 -9.27 -9.04
CA ASP A 136 14.20 -9.04 -8.85
C ASP A 136 13.60 -10.12 -7.96
N LYS A 137 13.06 -9.72 -6.82
CA LYS A 137 12.43 -10.59 -5.82
C LYS A 137 11.05 -11.05 -6.26
N GLY A 138 10.32 -10.21 -6.98
CA GLY A 138 8.92 -10.39 -7.32
C GLY A 138 7.96 -9.74 -6.34
N CYS A 139 6.68 -9.75 -6.69
CA CYS A 139 5.59 -9.11 -5.96
C CYS A 139 5.13 -9.96 -4.77
N PHE A 140 4.70 -9.29 -3.70
CA PHE A 140 4.03 -9.91 -2.55
C PHE A 140 3.24 -8.86 -1.77
N TYR A 141 2.34 -9.30 -0.90
CA TYR A 141 1.69 -8.40 0.05
C TYR A 141 2.19 -8.65 1.47
N ILE A 142 2.04 -7.65 2.32
CA ILE A 142 2.36 -7.76 3.74
C ILE A 142 1.14 -8.30 4.48
N ALA A 143 1.25 -9.55 4.97
CA ALA A 143 0.23 -10.22 5.76
C ALA A 143 0.28 -9.81 7.24
N VAL A 144 -0.88 -9.86 7.89
CA VAL A 144 -1.02 -9.50 9.31
C VAL A 144 -0.42 -10.61 10.20
N PRO A 145 0.54 -10.28 11.08
CA PRO A 145 1.12 -11.27 12.01
C PRO A 145 0.12 -11.68 13.10
N ASP A 146 0.19 -12.95 13.50
CA ASP A 146 -0.70 -13.51 14.54
C ASP A 146 -0.65 -12.72 15.86
N ALA A 147 0.48 -12.13 16.19
CA ALA A 147 0.68 -11.38 17.41
C ALA A 147 -0.25 -10.16 17.57
N ILE A 148 -0.75 -9.58 16.45
CA ILE A 148 -1.64 -8.41 16.50
C ILE A 148 -3.09 -8.73 16.07
N LYS A 149 -3.39 -9.98 15.70
CA LYS A 149 -4.74 -10.36 15.25
C LYS A 149 -5.83 -10.22 16.33
N ASN A 150 -5.46 -10.12 17.60
CA ASN A 150 -6.40 -9.90 18.71
C ASN A 150 -6.47 -8.43 19.16
N MET A 151 -5.73 -7.53 18.52
CA MET A 151 -5.73 -6.10 18.82
C MET A 151 -6.86 -5.41 18.06
N SER A 152 -7.60 -4.50 18.71
CA SER A 152 -8.56 -3.63 18.01
C SER A 152 -7.82 -2.53 17.24
N PRO A 153 -8.23 -2.21 15.99
CA PRO A 153 -9.34 -2.78 15.20
C PRO A 153 -8.95 -4.02 14.37
N VAL A 154 -7.70 -4.48 14.42
CA VAL A 154 -7.19 -5.60 13.60
C VAL A 154 -8.04 -6.86 13.75
N ALA A 155 -8.50 -7.16 14.98
CA ALA A 155 -9.26 -8.36 15.29
C ALA A 155 -10.49 -8.55 14.39
N ASP A 156 -11.15 -7.46 14.00
CA ASP A 156 -12.36 -7.48 13.20
C ASP A 156 -12.08 -7.42 11.68
N HIS A 157 -10.83 -7.14 11.27
CA HIS A 157 -10.53 -6.79 9.86
C HIS A 157 -9.40 -7.59 9.22
N TRP A 158 -8.57 -8.30 9.98
CA TRP A 158 -7.35 -8.93 9.45
C TRP A 158 -7.63 -9.96 8.33
N GLN A 159 -8.75 -10.71 8.40
CA GLN A 159 -9.12 -11.65 7.34
C GLN A 159 -9.39 -10.91 6.01
N GLN A 160 -10.02 -9.74 6.07
CA GLN A 160 -10.27 -8.91 4.89
C GLN A 160 -8.98 -8.30 4.35
N HIS A 161 -8.04 -7.91 5.23
CA HIS A 161 -6.71 -7.45 4.81
C HIS A 161 -5.98 -8.53 4.01
N ASP A 162 -5.88 -9.74 4.58
CA ASP A 162 -5.21 -10.86 3.92
C ASP A 162 -5.95 -11.32 2.64
N SER A 163 -7.28 -11.30 2.64
CA SER A 163 -8.09 -11.63 1.46
C SER A 163 -7.86 -10.64 0.32
N LEU A 164 -7.80 -9.34 0.60
CA LEU A 164 -7.47 -8.32 -0.40
C LEU A 164 -6.06 -8.56 -0.96
N GLY A 165 -5.07 -8.77 -0.09
CA GLY A 165 -3.70 -9.02 -0.51
C GLY A 165 -3.56 -10.25 -1.41
N ALA A 166 -4.20 -11.36 -1.03
CA ALA A 166 -4.20 -12.58 -1.83
C ALA A 166 -4.85 -12.37 -3.21
N SER A 167 -5.98 -11.65 -3.26
CA SER A 167 -6.67 -11.33 -4.52
C SER A 167 -5.81 -10.47 -5.45
N LEU A 168 -5.10 -9.48 -4.90
CA LEU A 168 -4.19 -8.64 -5.69
C LEU A 168 -3.00 -9.44 -6.24
N VAL A 169 -2.40 -10.30 -5.41
CA VAL A 169 -1.30 -11.18 -5.85
C VAL A 169 -1.76 -12.15 -6.94
N ASP A 170 -2.97 -12.70 -6.84
CA ASP A 170 -3.52 -13.57 -7.88
C ASP A 170 -3.76 -12.80 -9.18
N GLY A 171 -4.24 -11.56 -9.11
CA GLY A 171 -4.36 -10.68 -10.27
C GLY A 171 -3.01 -10.39 -10.93
N LEU A 172 -1.97 -10.09 -10.14
CA LEU A 172 -0.60 -9.88 -10.62
C LEU A 172 -0.04 -11.14 -11.28
N ARG A 173 -0.22 -12.31 -10.65
CA ARG A 173 0.19 -13.61 -11.20
C ARG A 173 -0.50 -13.89 -12.54
N GLY A 174 -1.78 -13.56 -12.66
CA GLY A 174 -2.56 -13.70 -13.88
C GLY A 174 -2.04 -12.85 -15.05
N GLN A 175 -1.36 -11.75 -14.77
CA GLN A 175 -0.69 -10.90 -15.77
C GLN A 175 0.76 -11.33 -16.06
N GLY A 176 1.26 -12.37 -15.41
CA GLY A 176 2.62 -12.86 -15.62
C GLY A 176 3.67 -12.16 -14.73
N ALA A 177 3.26 -11.39 -13.75
CA ALA A 177 4.19 -10.80 -12.78
C ALA A 177 4.88 -11.90 -11.97
N LYS A 178 6.18 -11.70 -11.69
CA LYS A 178 6.92 -12.58 -10.78
C LYS A 178 6.37 -12.41 -9.37
N ILE A 179 6.12 -13.52 -8.69
CA ILE A 179 5.61 -13.54 -7.32
C ILE A 179 6.67 -14.11 -6.38
N HIS A 180 6.91 -13.42 -5.27
CA HIS A 180 7.82 -13.87 -4.24
C HIS A 180 7.16 -14.95 -3.36
N GLY A 181 7.80 -16.14 -3.28
CA GLY A 181 7.32 -17.23 -2.43
C GLY A 181 5.87 -17.60 -2.67
N SER A 182 5.07 -17.62 -1.61
CA SER A 182 3.62 -17.85 -1.68
C SER A 182 2.82 -16.58 -2.08
N GLY A 183 3.46 -15.42 -2.15
CA GLY A 183 2.83 -14.14 -2.45
C GLY A 183 2.61 -13.25 -1.21
N SER A 184 3.09 -13.66 -0.03
CA SER A 184 2.98 -12.86 1.18
C SER A 184 4.21 -12.96 2.06
N MET A 185 4.46 -11.90 2.83
CA MET A 185 5.39 -11.88 3.97
C MET A 185 4.68 -11.28 5.17
N THR A 186 4.92 -11.84 6.34
CA THR A 186 4.26 -11.40 7.57
C THR A 186 5.09 -10.31 8.25
N ILE A 187 4.57 -9.08 8.28
CA ILE A 187 5.20 -7.94 8.95
C ILE A 187 4.12 -7.13 9.69
N ASP A 188 4.45 -6.66 10.88
CA ASP A 188 3.59 -5.79 11.67
C ASP A 188 3.66 -4.35 11.13
N LEU A 189 2.63 -3.92 10.42
CA LEU A 189 2.53 -2.59 9.83
C LEU A 189 1.60 -1.66 10.61
N THR A 190 2.02 -0.42 10.78
CA THR A 190 1.18 0.65 11.32
C THR A 190 -0.11 0.80 10.52
N GLN A 191 -0.03 0.77 9.18
CA GLN A 191 -1.20 0.88 8.30
C GLN A 191 -2.28 -0.15 8.65
N THR A 192 -1.96 -1.44 8.68
CA THR A 192 -2.94 -2.48 8.98
C THR A 192 -3.44 -2.42 10.41
N SER A 193 -2.62 -1.97 11.37
CA SER A 193 -3.01 -1.83 12.78
C SER A 193 -4.05 -0.73 13.03
N TYR A 194 -4.11 0.31 12.18
CA TYR A 194 -5.10 1.39 12.27
C TYR A 194 -6.28 1.22 11.33
N SER A 195 -6.25 0.25 10.41
CA SER A 195 -7.26 0.14 9.34
C SER A 195 -8.56 -0.48 9.81
N THR A 196 -9.69 0.13 9.42
CA THR A 196 -11.06 -0.36 9.63
C THR A 196 -11.76 -0.72 8.32
N VAL A 197 -11.04 -0.65 7.21
CA VAL A 197 -11.45 -1.17 5.89
C VAL A 197 -10.41 -2.18 5.42
N PRO A 198 -10.72 -3.07 4.47
CA PRO A 198 -9.71 -3.95 3.87
C PRO A 198 -8.48 -3.14 3.43
N SER A 199 -7.31 -3.45 3.96
CA SER A 199 -6.12 -2.62 3.81
C SER A 199 -4.88 -3.48 3.64
N VAL A 200 -4.06 -3.18 2.65
CA VAL A 200 -2.85 -3.94 2.34
C VAL A 200 -1.73 -3.04 1.84
N ASP A 201 -0.51 -3.42 2.18
CA ASP A 201 0.72 -2.93 1.59
C ASP A 201 1.19 -3.94 0.53
N MET A 202 1.34 -3.47 -0.71
CA MET A 202 1.81 -4.25 -1.84
C MET A 202 3.24 -3.88 -2.16
N GLU A 203 4.13 -4.86 -2.05
CA GLU A 203 5.49 -4.78 -2.56
C GLU A 203 5.50 -5.30 -4.01
N LEU A 204 5.68 -4.41 -4.98
CA LEU A 204 5.59 -4.72 -6.41
C LEU A 204 6.93 -5.20 -7.02
N GLY A 205 7.90 -5.44 -6.16
CA GLY A 205 9.25 -5.87 -6.47
C GLY A 205 10.24 -5.37 -5.43
N ASN A 206 11.47 -5.08 -5.85
CA ASN A 206 12.52 -4.51 -5.03
C ASN A 206 13.42 -3.56 -5.85
N ALA A 207 14.55 -3.13 -5.30
CA ALA A 207 15.47 -2.20 -5.96
C ALA A 207 16.04 -2.70 -7.31
N SER A 208 15.98 -4.01 -7.56
CA SER A 208 16.43 -4.64 -8.81
C SER A 208 15.32 -4.83 -9.85
N SER A 209 14.07 -4.55 -9.49
CA SER A 209 12.93 -4.80 -10.37
C SER A 209 12.87 -3.75 -11.49
N ASP A 210 12.40 -4.18 -12.67
CA ASP A 210 12.06 -3.27 -13.75
C ASP A 210 10.87 -2.39 -13.34
N HIS A 211 10.96 -1.11 -13.65
CA HIS A 211 9.91 -0.13 -13.41
C HIS A 211 9.64 0.73 -14.65
N SER A 212 9.88 0.15 -15.84
CA SER A 212 9.49 0.74 -17.12
C SER A 212 7.98 0.95 -17.21
N ASP A 213 7.55 1.82 -18.11
CA ASP A 213 6.12 2.08 -18.35
C ASP A 213 5.36 0.78 -18.66
N GLU A 214 5.95 -0.10 -19.47
CA GLU A 214 5.36 -1.39 -19.83
C GLU A 214 5.16 -2.29 -18.62
N THR A 215 6.14 -2.36 -17.73
CA THR A 215 6.05 -3.15 -16.50
C THR A 215 5.01 -2.55 -15.54
N LEU A 216 5.00 -1.22 -15.34
CA LEU A 216 4.01 -0.58 -14.48
C LEU A 216 2.59 -0.76 -15.02
N GLU A 217 2.38 -0.70 -16.33
CA GLU A 217 1.09 -0.98 -16.99
C GLU A 217 0.63 -2.43 -16.74
N MET A 218 1.53 -3.40 -16.87
CA MET A 218 1.26 -4.82 -16.59
C MET A 218 0.89 -5.04 -15.13
N LEU A 219 1.63 -4.45 -14.20
CA LEU A 219 1.34 -4.52 -12.76
C LEU A 219 -0.01 -3.88 -12.44
N ALA A 220 -0.32 -2.72 -13.03
CA ALA A 220 -1.60 -2.06 -12.83
C ALA A 220 -2.78 -2.90 -13.33
N ASN A 221 -2.66 -3.56 -14.49
CA ASN A 221 -3.67 -4.49 -14.97
C ASN A 221 -3.90 -5.65 -13.96
N GLY A 222 -2.84 -6.18 -13.38
CA GLY A 222 -2.92 -7.22 -12.36
C GLY A 222 -3.66 -6.74 -11.11
N LEU A 223 -3.31 -5.54 -10.61
CA LEU A 223 -3.98 -4.96 -9.44
C LEU A 223 -5.46 -4.68 -9.70
N VAL A 224 -5.82 -4.15 -10.88
CA VAL A 224 -7.23 -3.94 -11.27
C VAL A 224 -8.01 -5.25 -11.28
N ASN A 225 -7.44 -6.31 -11.86
CA ASN A 225 -8.06 -7.65 -11.85
C ASN A 225 -8.25 -8.17 -10.42
N GLY A 226 -7.25 -7.97 -9.56
CA GLY A 226 -7.33 -8.35 -8.15
C GLY A 226 -8.40 -7.58 -7.38
N VAL A 227 -8.53 -6.27 -7.61
CA VAL A 227 -9.63 -5.46 -7.05
C VAL A 227 -10.98 -5.98 -7.53
N GLY A 228 -11.12 -6.24 -8.84
CA GLY A 228 -12.34 -6.81 -9.41
C GLY A 228 -12.73 -8.10 -8.72
N ALA A 229 -11.82 -9.07 -8.64
CA ALA A 229 -12.06 -10.36 -8.00
C ALA A 229 -12.41 -10.22 -6.51
N PHE A 230 -11.77 -9.30 -5.78
CA PHE A 230 -12.07 -9.05 -4.36
C PHE A 230 -13.50 -8.53 -4.14
N PHE A 231 -13.99 -7.65 -5.02
CA PHE A 231 -15.36 -7.10 -4.94
C PHE A 231 -16.41 -7.90 -5.72
N GLY A 232 -16.05 -9.02 -6.36
CA GLY A 232 -16.97 -9.91 -7.06
C GLY A 232 -17.36 -9.51 -8.47
N TYR A 233 -16.43 -8.88 -9.21
CA TYR A 233 -16.57 -8.45 -10.61
C TYR A 233 -15.69 -9.26 -11.56
#